data_45043a715b3b926678eb3089981ae2d1
#
_entry.id   45043a715b3b926678eb3089981ae2d1
#
_cell.length_a   1.000
_cell.length_b   1.000
_cell.length_c   1.000
_cell.angle_alpha   90.00
_cell.angle_beta   90.00
_cell.angle_gamma   90.00
#
_symmetry.space_group_name_H-M   'P 1'
#
loop_
_entity.id
_entity.type
_entity.pdbx_description
1 polymer ?
#
loop_
_entity_poly.entity_id
_entity_poly.type
_entity_poly.pdbx_seq_one_letter_code
_entity_poly.pdbx_strand_id
1 'polypeptide(L)'
;MDYLFDINNVSSGSFGTDCARCPAFSIGAKSYKEPFLVKTGTSTKKLLIVGSRVSKMAHMSGMPVMAEYLEPILNLLPSVYTVYYIPSITCYTERDLTHEQVIVGAKCCGQNIIDAVKQVKPDYVLLFDSPAIAAIYDKRTDKGCNAELWRGNRIPDQTLGCFVIPLFRYITPRQGADNTQWLLIQEDLKLVDPNLAFPSFTIKVDTTDAILQKLTAGDTIAFDYETTGLKPDNSGHRIYSASIYRLGDDTAYSFLVTKANCERLKAILSSREIKKIAHNIKMEERWTRKMFGIGVNGWIWDTCLGAHCINSTRGNSGLKFQVLVNFGRDDYSKSVEQYLHAETSNGVNAIHNCPIDSLLEYGAWDSYYCGLLYLKQYEILSSRVNSIGL
;
A
#
# COMPACT_ATOMS: atom_id res chain seq x y z
N MET A 1 -0.17 3.38 38.69
CA MET A 1 -0.79 2.99 37.39
C MET A 1 -1.21 1.56 37.50
N ASP A 2 -2.49 1.33 37.78
CA ASP A 2 -3.01 -0.03 37.93
C ASP A 2 -3.27 -0.63 36.57
N TYR A 3 -2.39 -1.51 36.13
CA TYR A 3 -2.62 -2.34 34.94
C TYR A 3 -3.47 -3.53 35.39
N LEU A 4 -4.74 -3.51 35.04
CA LEU A 4 -5.63 -4.67 35.17
C LEU A 4 -5.29 -5.69 34.09
N PHE A 5 -4.49 -6.68 34.42
CA PHE A 5 -4.14 -7.79 33.54
C PHE A 5 -5.12 -8.94 33.77
N ASP A 6 -5.89 -9.27 32.74
CA ASP A 6 -6.66 -10.51 32.75
C ASP A 6 -5.81 -11.66 32.18
N ILE A 7 -5.23 -12.46 33.09
CA ILE A 7 -4.31 -13.56 32.78
C ILE A 7 -5.00 -14.83 32.25
N ASN A 8 -6.33 -14.84 32.15
CA ASN A 8 -7.11 -16.05 31.90
C ASN A 8 -7.35 -16.39 30.43
N ASN A 9 -6.91 -15.55 29.48
CA ASN A 9 -7.17 -15.74 28.04
C ASN A 9 -5.99 -16.34 27.26
N VAL A 10 -5.22 -17.23 27.83
CA VAL A 10 -4.20 -17.98 27.08
C VAL A 10 -4.77 -19.32 26.63
N SER A 11 -5.47 -19.32 25.50
CA SER A 11 -6.00 -20.54 24.91
C SER A 11 -4.88 -21.39 24.29
N SER A 12 -4.90 -22.70 24.57
CA SER A 12 -4.23 -23.73 23.75
C SER A 12 -4.96 -23.84 22.41
N GLY A 13 -4.71 -22.86 21.50
CA GLY A 13 -5.49 -22.71 20.28
C GLY A 13 -5.18 -23.74 19.20
N SER A 14 -6.18 -24.05 18.42
CA SER A 14 -6.11 -24.85 17.19
C SER A 14 -5.05 -24.32 16.22
N PHE A 15 -4.21 -25.20 15.69
CA PHE A 15 -3.15 -24.86 14.74
C PHE A 15 -3.77 -24.47 13.38
N GLY A 16 -3.42 -23.27 12.87
CA GLY A 16 -3.72 -22.90 11.49
C GLY A 16 -2.91 -23.73 10.50
N THR A 17 -3.36 -23.83 9.26
CA THR A 17 -2.72 -24.61 8.19
C THR A 17 -1.27 -24.17 7.90
N ASP A 18 -0.91 -22.92 8.20
CA ASP A 18 0.43 -22.36 7.96
C ASP A 18 1.44 -22.68 9.09
N CYS A 19 0.97 -23.15 10.25
CA CYS A 19 1.85 -23.48 11.39
C CYS A 19 2.81 -24.64 11.08
N ALA A 20 2.40 -25.61 10.28
CA ALA A 20 3.25 -26.75 9.90
C ALA A 20 4.53 -26.34 9.15
N ARG A 21 4.52 -25.19 8.48
CA ARG A 21 5.66 -24.63 7.72
C ARG A 21 6.39 -23.53 8.48
N CYS A 22 5.93 -23.18 9.67
CA CYS A 22 6.45 -22.04 10.43
C CYS A 22 7.75 -22.42 11.16
N PRO A 23 8.87 -21.73 10.94
CA PRO A 23 10.14 -22.02 11.63
C PRO A 23 10.09 -21.72 13.13
N ALA A 24 9.15 -20.90 13.58
CA ALA A 24 8.94 -20.60 15.00
C ALA A 24 8.01 -21.62 15.69
N PHE A 25 7.42 -22.54 14.94
CA PHE A 25 6.48 -23.51 15.49
C PHE A 25 7.17 -24.61 16.27
N SER A 26 6.65 -24.93 17.46
CA SER A 26 6.93 -26.14 18.20
C SER A 26 5.65 -26.66 18.86
N ILE A 27 5.49 -27.99 18.90
CA ILE A 27 4.35 -28.63 19.56
C ILE A 27 4.36 -28.25 21.05
N GLY A 28 3.23 -27.76 21.55
CA GLY A 28 3.11 -27.33 22.96
C GLY A 28 3.64 -25.91 23.26
N ALA A 29 4.10 -25.17 22.24
CA ALA A 29 4.51 -23.78 22.45
C ALA A 29 3.31 -22.94 22.93
N LYS A 30 3.57 -22.09 23.95
CA LYS A 30 2.59 -21.07 24.38
C LYS A 30 2.34 -20.09 23.25
N SER A 31 1.06 -19.83 22.98
CA SER A 31 0.64 -18.92 21.94
C SER A 31 0.02 -17.65 22.51
N TYR A 32 0.27 -16.51 21.87
CA TYR A 32 -0.20 -15.17 22.21
C TYR A 32 -1.02 -14.60 21.05
N LYS A 33 -2.06 -15.31 20.64
CA LYS A 33 -2.91 -14.96 19.49
C LYS A 33 -3.92 -13.85 19.78
N GLU A 34 -4.29 -13.70 21.04
CA GLU A 34 -5.26 -12.70 21.44
C GLU A 34 -4.59 -11.32 21.61
N PRO A 35 -5.27 -10.25 21.16
CA PRO A 35 -4.81 -8.88 21.40
C PRO A 35 -4.78 -8.57 22.88
N PHE A 36 -3.64 -8.09 23.35
CA PHE A 36 -3.37 -7.80 24.75
C PHE A 36 -3.59 -6.31 25.03
N LEU A 37 -4.45 -5.97 26.00
CA LEU A 37 -4.67 -4.59 26.43
C LEU A 37 -3.43 -4.06 27.16
N VAL A 38 -2.84 -2.97 26.64
CA VAL A 38 -1.62 -2.35 27.19
C VAL A 38 -1.93 -1.05 27.93
N LYS A 39 -2.85 -0.24 27.42
CA LYS A 39 -3.20 1.07 27.96
C LYS A 39 -4.67 1.38 27.72
N THR A 40 -5.38 1.81 28.73
CA THR A 40 -6.75 2.33 28.60
C THR A 40 -6.70 3.81 28.19
N GLY A 41 -7.44 4.17 27.17
CA GLY A 41 -7.58 5.53 26.67
C GLY A 41 -8.75 6.28 27.31
N THR A 42 -8.84 7.56 26.98
CA THR A 42 -9.91 8.44 27.48
C THR A 42 -11.14 8.50 26.56
N SER A 43 -11.11 7.80 25.43
CA SER A 43 -12.20 7.76 24.45
C SER A 43 -12.46 6.34 23.94
N THR A 44 -13.40 6.21 23.00
CA THR A 44 -13.72 4.95 22.32
C THR A 44 -12.70 4.57 21.23
N LYS A 45 -11.73 5.45 20.92
CA LYS A 45 -10.70 5.22 19.90
C LYS A 45 -9.73 4.13 20.32
N LYS A 46 -9.36 3.31 19.35
CA LYS A 46 -8.51 2.14 19.58
C LYS A 46 -7.28 2.14 18.69
N LEU A 47 -6.18 1.63 19.20
CA LEU A 47 -4.93 1.47 18.48
C LEU A 47 -4.38 0.07 18.73
N LEU A 48 -3.93 -0.61 17.66
CA LEU A 48 -3.29 -1.91 17.76
C LEU A 48 -1.81 -1.79 17.40
N ILE A 49 -0.93 -2.21 18.30
CA ILE A 49 0.50 -2.36 18.03
C ILE A 49 0.78 -3.81 17.63
N VAL A 50 1.33 -3.99 16.43
CA VAL A 50 1.90 -5.27 15.99
C VAL A 50 3.41 -5.19 16.16
N GLY A 51 3.92 -5.87 17.18
CA GLY A 51 5.33 -5.85 17.54
C GLY A 51 6.13 -7.02 16.96
N SER A 52 7.34 -7.19 17.48
CA SER A 52 8.21 -8.32 17.16
C SER A 52 7.70 -9.63 17.77
N ARG A 53 8.53 -10.67 17.72
CA ARG A 53 8.31 -11.93 18.45
C ARG A 53 8.34 -11.73 19.97
N VAL A 54 7.70 -12.64 20.69
CA VAL A 54 7.72 -12.67 22.16
C VAL A 54 9.15 -12.91 22.65
N SER A 55 9.65 -12.06 23.56
CA SER A 55 10.94 -12.22 24.20
C SER A 55 10.89 -13.30 25.30
N LYS A 56 12.06 -13.85 25.68
CA LYS A 56 12.14 -14.81 26.79
C LYS A 56 11.63 -14.21 28.10
N MET A 57 11.99 -12.96 28.41
CA MET A 57 11.55 -12.28 29.63
C MET A 57 10.02 -12.11 29.65
N ALA A 58 9.44 -11.64 28.54
CA ALA A 58 7.99 -11.51 28.42
C ALA A 58 7.28 -12.85 28.59
N HIS A 59 7.80 -13.91 27.94
CA HIS A 59 7.25 -15.26 28.08
C HIS A 59 7.29 -15.77 29.52
N MET A 60 8.42 -15.59 30.23
CA MET A 60 8.56 -15.99 31.64
C MET A 60 7.60 -15.23 32.56
N SER A 61 7.28 -13.98 32.22
CA SER A 61 6.29 -13.16 32.93
C SER A 61 4.86 -13.46 32.53
N GLY A 62 4.64 -14.41 31.61
CA GLY A 62 3.31 -14.74 31.08
C GLY A 62 2.74 -13.76 30.08
N MET A 63 3.52 -12.79 29.62
CA MET A 63 3.11 -11.64 28.83
C MET A 63 3.57 -11.75 27.37
N PRO A 64 2.88 -11.15 26.40
CA PRO A 64 3.36 -11.06 25.01
C PRO A 64 4.49 -10.03 24.85
N VAL A 65 4.57 -9.05 25.75
CA VAL A 65 5.55 -7.96 25.73
C VAL A 65 5.75 -7.42 27.15
N MET A 66 6.93 -6.91 27.46
CA MET A 66 7.19 -6.22 28.72
C MET A 66 6.67 -4.78 28.66
N ALA A 67 5.99 -4.32 29.72
CA ALA A 67 5.41 -2.97 29.77
C ALA A 67 6.46 -1.88 29.58
N GLU A 68 7.61 -2.01 30.26
CA GLU A 68 8.72 -1.05 30.18
C GLU A 68 9.27 -0.89 28.76
N TYR A 69 9.16 -1.93 27.92
CA TYR A 69 9.56 -1.88 26.53
C TYR A 69 8.64 -0.98 25.69
N LEU A 70 7.35 -0.94 26.00
CA LEU A 70 6.38 -0.13 25.26
C LEU A 70 6.21 1.30 25.80
N GLU A 71 6.57 1.54 27.05
CA GLU A 71 6.34 2.82 27.74
C GLU A 71 6.79 4.04 26.94
N PRO A 72 8.01 4.10 26.34
CA PRO A 72 8.44 5.25 25.54
C PRO A 72 7.54 5.51 24.32
N ILE A 73 7.01 4.46 23.70
CA ILE A 73 6.08 4.57 22.57
C ILE A 73 4.72 5.07 23.05
N LEU A 74 4.20 4.47 24.13
CA LEU A 74 2.90 4.83 24.70
C LEU A 74 2.83 6.28 25.18
N ASN A 75 3.96 6.85 25.61
CA ASN A 75 4.07 8.24 26.03
C ASN A 75 4.02 9.23 24.84
N LEU A 76 4.34 8.78 23.63
CA LEU A 76 4.24 9.58 22.40
C LEU A 76 2.85 9.52 21.77
N LEU A 77 2.04 8.52 22.11
CA LEU A 77 0.71 8.35 21.54
C LEU A 77 -0.33 9.23 22.26
N PRO A 78 -1.29 9.82 21.52
CA PRO A 78 -2.39 10.58 22.11
C PRO A 78 -3.12 9.75 23.18
N SER A 79 -3.43 10.38 24.33
CA SER A 79 -4.05 9.72 25.49
C SER A 79 -5.48 9.22 25.23
N VAL A 80 -6.08 9.66 24.13
CA VAL A 80 -7.44 9.24 23.74
C VAL A 80 -7.55 7.78 23.34
N TYR A 81 -6.43 7.14 22.91
CA TYR A 81 -6.45 5.77 22.40
C TYR A 81 -6.36 4.73 23.52
N THR A 82 -7.26 3.75 23.50
CA THR A 82 -7.07 2.47 24.14
C THR A 82 -6.13 1.62 23.28
N VAL A 83 -5.00 1.20 23.81
CA VAL A 83 -3.92 0.55 23.06
C VAL A 83 -3.88 -0.93 23.35
N TYR A 84 -3.88 -1.73 22.28
CA TYR A 84 -3.70 -3.17 22.29
C TYR A 84 -2.35 -3.55 21.66
N TYR A 85 -1.83 -4.71 22.02
CA TYR A 85 -0.60 -5.26 21.47
C TYR A 85 -0.77 -6.71 21.03
N ILE A 86 -0.16 -7.06 19.91
CA ILE A 86 -0.02 -8.45 19.45
C ILE A 86 1.39 -8.63 18.85
N PRO A 87 2.11 -9.76 19.14
CA PRO A 87 3.38 -10.03 18.48
C PRO A 87 3.16 -10.50 17.03
N SER A 88 4.03 -10.10 16.10
CA SER A 88 3.97 -10.54 14.68
C SER A 88 4.17 -12.06 14.53
N ILE A 89 4.92 -12.68 15.45
CA ILE A 89 4.99 -14.13 15.62
C ILE A 89 4.32 -14.46 16.94
N THR A 90 3.14 -15.06 16.86
CA THR A 90 2.29 -15.27 18.04
C THR A 90 2.70 -16.45 18.93
N CYS A 91 3.62 -17.31 18.49
CA CYS A 91 4.17 -18.41 19.29
C CYS A 91 5.51 -18.02 19.90
N TYR A 92 5.72 -18.37 21.19
CA TYR A 92 7.04 -18.31 21.78
C TYR A 92 7.90 -19.48 21.31
N THR A 93 9.17 -19.20 20.98
CA THR A 93 10.18 -20.23 20.69
C THR A 93 11.51 -19.87 21.35
N GLU A 94 12.15 -20.85 21.94
CA GLU A 94 13.52 -20.72 22.50
C GLU A 94 14.61 -20.76 21.42
N ARG A 95 14.25 -21.15 20.18
CA ARG A 95 15.20 -21.22 19.07
C ARG A 95 15.63 -19.83 18.67
N ASP A 96 16.92 -19.69 18.39
CA ASP A 96 17.42 -18.53 17.67
C ASP A 96 17.00 -18.63 16.20
N LEU A 97 16.19 -17.66 15.78
CA LEU A 97 15.73 -17.56 14.41
C LEU A 97 16.58 -16.53 13.66
N THR A 98 17.00 -16.87 12.44
CA THR A 98 17.57 -15.88 11.52
C THR A 98 16.53 -14.81 11.17
N HIS A 99 16.95 -13.66 10.64
CA HIS A 99 16.04 -12.60 10.22
C HIS A 99 15.01 -13.10 9.19
N GLU A 100 15.45 -13.91 8.23
CA GLU A 100 14.60 -14.52 7.22
C GLU A 100 13.54 -15.45 7.86
N GLN A 101 13.95 -16.30 8.80
CA GLN A 101 13.05 -17.18 9.53
C GLN A 101 12.01 -16.40 10.34
N VAL A 102 12.38 -15.24 10.90
CA VAL A 102 11.45 -14.36 11.61
C VAL A 102 10.39 -13.80 10.64
N ILE A 103 10.79 -13.38 9.44
CA ILE A 103 9.85 -12.92 8.41
C ILE A 103 8.91 -14.05 7.99
N VAL A 104 9.42 -15.25 7.72
CA VAL A 104 8.59 -16.41 7.37
C VAL A 104 7.63 -16.76 8.50
N GLY A 105 8.09 -16.75 9.76
CA GLY A 105 7.24 -16.97 10.93
C GLY A 105 6.10 -15.96 11.04
N ALA A 106 6.39 -14.69 10.78
CA ALA A 106 5.38 -13.62 10.80
C ALA A 106 4.32 -13.79 9.68
N LYS A 107 4.75 -14.16 8.46
CA LYS A 107 3.85 -14.50 7.35
C LYS A 107 2.88 -15.65 7.73
N CYS A 108 3.38 -16.69 8.40
CA CYS A 108 2.56 -17.79 8.89
C CYS A 108 1.53 -17.35 9.94
N CYS A 109 1.82 -16.28 10.69
CA CYS A 109 0.93 -15.72 11.71
C CYS A 109 -0.02 -14.63 11.16
N GLY A 110 0.04 -14.29 9.88
CA GLY A 110 -0.72 -13.18 9.28
C GLY A 110 -2.22 -13.23 9.58
N GLN A 111 -2.84 -14.42 9.53
CA GLN A 111 -4.26 -14.57 9.84
C GLN A 111 -4.58 -14.18 11.29
N ASN A 112 -3.72 -14.52 12.26
CA ASN A 112 -3.93 -14.14 13.67
C ASN A 112 -3.92 -12.62 13.84
N ILE A 113 -3.07 -11.90 13.07
CA ILE A 113 -3.02 -10.43 13.10
C ILE A 113 -4.29 -9.82 12.49
N ILE A 114 -4.76 -10.36 11.35
CA ILE A 114 -6.01 -9.93 10.72
C ILE A 114 -7.21 -10.17 11.65
N ASP A 115 -7.25 -11.30 12.34
CA ASP A 115 -8.32 -11.63 13.29
C ASP A 115 -8.28 -10.68 14.51
N ALA A 116 -7.07 -10.32 14.99
CA ALA A 116 -6.91 -9.32 16.03
C ALA A 116 -7.41 -7.93 15.59
N VAL A 117 -7.15 -7.52 14.34
CA VAL A 117 -7.70 -6.27 13.80
C VAL A 117 -9.23 -6.31 13.77
N LYS A 118 -9.84 -7.42 13.34
CA LYS A 118 -11.31 -7.59 13.33
C LYS A 118 -11.93 -7.56 14.74
N GLN A 119 -11.22 -8.13 15.72
CA GLN A 119 -11.66 -8.17 17.11
C GLN A 119 -11.57 -6.81 17.78
N VAL A 120 -10.41 -6.13 17.66
CA VAL A 120 -10.16 -4.83 18.26
C VAL A 120 -10.94 -3.72 17.54
N LYS A 121 -11.03 -3.79 16.21
CA LYS A 121 -11.54 -2.73 15.33
C LYS A 121 -10.82 -1.40 15.61
N PRO A 122 -9.49 -1.35 15.40
CA PRO A 122 -8.70 -0.18 15.72
C PRO A 122 -8.90 0.93 14.67
N ASP A 123 -8.73 2.19 15.07
CA ASP A 123 -8.59 3.33 14.16
C ASP A 123 -7.20 3.31 13.50
N TYR A 124 -6.18 2.85 14.23
CA TYR A 124 -4.79 2.76 13.79
C TYR A 124 -4.15 1.41 14.12
N VAL A 125 -3.36 0.89 13.18
CA VAL A 125 -2.46 -0.24 13.38
C VAL A 125 -1.02 0.23 13.19
N LEU A 126 -0.16 0.05 14.18
CA LEU A 126 1.27 0.34 14.11
C LEU A 126 2.04 -0.95 13.86
N LEU A 127 2.80 -1.02 12.75
CA LEU A 127 3.57 -2.20 12.36
C LEU A 127 5.06 -1.97 12.63
N PHE A 128 5.57 -2.56 13.70
CA PHE A 128 6.97 -2.44 14.07
C PHE A 128 7.84 -3.47 13.33
N ASP A 129 8.68 -2.99 12.42
CA ASP A 129 9.66 -3.77 11.64
C ASP A 129 9.06 -4.61 10.49
N SER A 130 9.93 -5.07 9.62
CA SER A 130 9.62 -5.87 8.44
C SER A 130 8.74 -7.11 8.72
N PRO A 131 8.93 -7.86 9.82
CA PRO A 131 8.05 -8.98 10.14
C PRO A 131 6.59 -8.58 10.35
N ALA A 132 6.32 -7.46 11.04
CA ALA A 132 4.97 -6.98 11.25
C ALA A 132 4.30 -6.55 9.92
N ILE A 133 5.06 -5.90 9.04
CA ILE A 133 4.62 -5.55 7.69
C ILE A 133 4.32 -6.82 6.89
N ALA A 134 5.20 -7.82 6.93
CA ALA A 134 5.04 -9.09 6.23
C ALA A 134 3.81 -9.87 6.71
N ALA A 135 3.49 -9.83 8.01
CA ALA A 135 2.31 -10.48 8.56
C ALA A 135 0.99 -9.99 7.92
N ILE A 136 0.93 -8.73 7.51
CA ILE A 136 -0.28 -8.15 6.88
C ILE A 136 -0.19 -8.14 5.35
N TYR A 137 0.97 -7.76 4.79
CA TYR A 137 1.04 -7.39 3.37
C TYR A 137 1.69 -8.41 2.45
N ASP A 138 2.35 -9.47 2.96
CA ASP A 138 3.05 -10.45 2.10
C ASP A 138 2.16 -11.09 1.01
N LYS A 139 0.92 -11.42 1.34
CA LYS A 139 -0.05 -12.00 0.39
C LYS A 139 -0.83 -10.93 -0.41
N ARG A 140 -0.58 -9.65 -0.16
CA ARG A 140 -1.37 -8.53 -0.69
C ARG A 140 -0.61 -7.69 -1.72
N THR A 141 0.71 -7.80 -1.77
CA THR A 141 1.57 -7.08 -2.71
C THR A 141 2.79 -7.91 -3.10
N ASP A 142 3.31 -7.67 -4.31
CA ASP A 142 4.59 -8.19 -4.81
C ASP A 142 5.81 -7.46 -4.22
N LYS A 143 5.59 -6.38 -3.47
CA LYS A 143 6.66 -5.60 -2.86
C LYS A 143 7.21 -6.28 -1.62
N GLY A 144 8.54 -6.27 -1.51
CA GLY A 144 9.20 -6.74 -0.30
C GLY A 144 8.77 -5.93 0.92
N CYS A 145 8.48 -6.62 2.01
CA CYS A 145 8.03 -6.02 3.27
C CYS A 145 9.21 -5.46 4.08
N ASN A 146 9.95 -4.51 3.51
CA ASN A 146 11.09 -3.85 4.14
C ASN A 146 10.63 -2.56 4.83
N ALA A 147 10.89 -2.43 6.14
CA ALA A 147 10.49 -1.26 6.91
C ALA A 147 11.02 0.07 6.34
N GLU A 148 12.22 0.09 5.73
CA GLU A 148 12.79 1.28 5.10
C GLU A 148 11.94 1.79 3.93
N LEU A 149 11.40 0.87 3.11
CA LEU A 149 10.52 1.23 2.00
C LEU A 149 9.15 1.71 2.46
N TRP A 150 8.62 1.09 3.52
CA TRP A 150 7.21 1.25 3.92
C TRP A 150 6.99 2.37 4.94
N ARG A 151 7.98 2.69 5.79
CA ARG A 151 7.84 3.73 6.82
C ARG A 151 7.53 5.13 6.25
N GLY A 152 7.05 6.01 7.11
CA GLY A 152 6.68 7.37 6.72
C GLY A 152 5.35 7.46 5.94
N ASN A 153 4.64 6.35 5.79
CA ASN A 153 3.31 6.31 5.18
C ASN A 153 2.22 6.09 6.23
N ARG A 154 1.11 6.81 6.10
CA ARG A 154 -0.16 6.52 6.78
C ARG A 154 -1.10 5.92 5.74
N ILE A 155 -1.16 4.60 5.71
CA ILE A 155 -1.91 3.82 4.74
C ILE A 155 -3.37 3.74 5.18
N PRO A 156 -4.34 4.30 4.44
CA PRO A 156 -5.76 4.15 4.75
C PRO A 156 -6.27 2.81 4.20
N ASP A 157 -5.91 1.71 4.87
CA ASP A 157 -6.13 0.36 4.37
C ASP A 157 -7.63 0.03 4.24
N GLN A 158 -8.12 0.02 2.99
CA GLN A 158 -9.54 -0.18 2.69
C GLN A 158 -10.03 -1.59 3.04
N THR A 159 -9.15 -2.59 3.02
CA THR A 159 -9.48 -3.98 3.38
C THR A 159 -9.61 -4.16 4.89
N LEU A 160 -8.75 -3.50 5.66
CA LEU A 160 -8.78 -3.55 7.13
C LEU A 160 -9.74 -2.52 7.74
N GLY A 161 -10.12 -1.48 7.00
CA GLY A 161 -10.98 -0.41 7.47
C GLY A 161 -10.34 0.48 8.55
N CYS A 162 -9.01 0.60 8.55
CA CYS A 162 -8.26 1.41 9.50
C CYS A 162 -6.98 1.97 8.88
N PHE A 163 -6.36 2.95 9.55
CA PHE A 163 -5.05 3.43 9.14
C PHE A 163 -3.95 2.48 9.59
N VAL A 164 -2.98 2.22 8.72
CA VAL A 164 -1.79 1.41 9.03
C VAL A 164 -0.55 2.29 8.90
N ILE A 165 0.31 2.27 9.92
CA ILE A 165 1.58 3.02 9.95
C ILE A 165 2.72 2.02 10.13
N PRO A 166 3.48 1.73 9.05
CA PRO A 166 4.71 0.95 9.15
C PRO A 166 5.83 1.77 9.78
N LEU A 167 6.57 1.14 10.69
CA LEU A 167 7.63 1.75 11.50
C LEU A 167 8.90 0.92 11.42
N PHE A 168 10.04 1.50 11.79
CA PHE A 168 11.25 0.74 12.06
C PHE A 168 11.09 -0.16 13.29
N ARG A 169 12.02 -1.10 13.43
CA ARG A 169 12.16 -1.89 14.66
C ARG A 169 12.39 -0.95 15.84
N TYR A 170 11.57 -1.10 16.86
CA TYR A 170 11.81 -0.40 18.10
C TYR A 170 13.03 -1.00 18.81
N ILE A 171 13.99 -0.15 19.11
CA ILE A 171 15.14 -0.43 19.95
C ILE A 171 15.14 0.62 21.05
N THR A 172 15.21 0.18 22.30
CA THR A 172 15.25 1.11 23.44
C THR A 172 16.43 2.06 23.29
N PRO A 173 16.20 3.39 23.27
CA PRO A 173 17.28 4.38 23.19
C PRO A 173 18.29 4.20 24.32
N ARG A 174 19.58 4.32 23.97
CA ARG A 174 20.67 4.23 24.94
C ARG A 174 21.54 5.48 24.83
N GLN A 175 22.03 5.94 25.99
CA GLN A 175 22.96 7.06 26.03
C GLN A 175 24.27 6.68 25.28
N GLY A 176 24.73 7.56 24.37
CA GLY A 176 25.94 7.33 23.58
C GLY A 176 25.82 6.33 22.41
N ALA A 177 24.63 5.78 22.15
CA ALA A 177 24.36 4.92 20.97
C ALA A 177 23.74 5.72 19.82
N ASP A 178 23.78 5.14 18.61
CA ASP A 178 23.03 5.66 17.46
C ASP A 178 21.52 5.46 17.69
N ASN A 179 20.81 6.55 17.90
CA ASN A 179 19.37 6.57 18.14
C ASN A 179 18.59 7.04 16.89
N THR A 180 19.20 7.03 15.70
CA THR A 180 18.57 7.51 14.45
C THR A 180 17.22 6.82 14.20
N GLN A 181 17.13 5.48 14.38
CA GLN A 181 15.86 4.76 14.20
C GLN A 181 14.78 5.23 15.18
N TRP A 182 15.17 5.57 16.42
CA TRP A 182 14.21 6.11 17.39
C TRP A 182 13.67 7.47 16.98
N LEU A 183 14.53 8.37 16.47
CA LEU A 183 14.09 9.68 15.96
C LEU A 183 13.11 9.52 14.79
N LEU A 184 13.39 8.57 13.89
CA LEU A 184 12.51 8.28 12.77
C LEU A 184 11.17 7.69 13.20
N ILE A 185 11.15 6.83 14.23
CA ILE A 185 9.91 6.32 14.83
C ILE A 185 9.10 7.48 15.44
N GLN A 186 9.75 8.41 16.15
CA GLN A 186 9.08 9.58 16.71
C GLN A 186 8.42 10.45 15.62
N GLU A 187 9.11 10.65 14.48
CA GLU A 187 8.53 11.38 13.34
C GLU A 187 7.34 10.63 12.73
N ASP A 188 7.47 9.31 12.55
CA ASP A 188 6.40 8.51 11.97
C ASP A 188 5.16 8.42 12.89
N LEU A 189 5.35 8.43 14.22
CA LEU A 189 4.23 8.43 15.18
C LEU A 189 3.41 9.74 15.15
N LYS A 190 3.96 10.85 14.64
CA LYS A 190 3.18 12.08 14.39
C LYS A 190 2.08 11.90 13.33
N LEU A 191 2.14 10.82 12.54
CA LEU A 191 1.08 10.45 11.60
C LEU A 191 -0.18 9.93 12.30
N VAL A 192 -0.14 9.61 13.60
CA VAL A 192 -1.32 9.23 14.40
C VAL A 192 -2.11 10.48 14.76
N ASP A 193 -3.17 10.75 14.01
CA ASP A 193 -4.05 11.90 14.23
C ASP A 193 -5.45 11.41 14.66
N PRO A 194 -5.85 11.68 15.92
CA PRO A 194 -7.15 11.25 16.41
C PRO A 194 -8.33 11.95 15.74
N ASN A 195 -8.13 13.05 15.02
CA ASN A 195 -9.19 13.83 14.39
C ASN A 195 -9.36 13.51 12.90
N LEU A 196 -8.47 12.70 12.34
CA LEU A 196 -8.55 12.35 10.93
C LEU A 196 -9.67 11.34 10.65
N ALA A 197 -10.56 11.69 9.73
CA ALA A 197 -11.59 10.78 9.24
C ALA A 197 -10.97 9.74 8.27
N PHE A 198 -11.44 8.50 8.36
CA PHE A 198 -11.03 7.46 7.44
C PHE A 198 -11.60 7.74 6.04
N PRO A 199 -10.76 7.84 4.99
CA PRO A 199 -11.23 8.19 3.66
C PRO A 199 -11.86 6.99 2.94
N SER A 200 -12.81 7.29 2.05
CA SER A 200 -13.36 6.32 1.10
C SER A 200 -13.02 6.75 -0.31
N PHE A 201 -12.59 5.80 -1.14
CA PHE A 201 -12.25 6.02 -2.54
C PHE A 201 -13.20 5.19 -3.41
N THR A 202 -14.16 5.88 -4.00
CA THR A 202 -15.16 5.28 -4.88
C THR A 202 -15.20 6.01 -6.21
N ILE A 203 -15.33 5.26 -7.28
CA ILE A 203 -15.46 5.78 -8.64
C ILE A 203 -16.44 4.90 -9.41
N LYS A 204 -17.24 5.48 -10.28
CA LYS A 204 -18.01 4.76 -11.29
C LYS A 204 -17.08 4.38 -12.43
N VAL A 205 -17.23 3.20 -12.96
CA VAL A 205 -16.50 2.74 -14.16
C VAL A 205 -17.46 2.70 -15.33
N ASP A 206 -17.09 3.41 -16.40
CA ASP A 206 -17.79 3.36 -17.70
C ASP A 206 -16.88 2.65 -18.71
N THR A 207 -17.31 1.52 -19.23
CA THR A 207 -16.53 0.70 -20.15
C THR A 207 -16.74 1.08 -21.62
N THR A 208 -17.19 2.33 -21.89
CA THR A 208 -17.36 2.89 -23.23
C THR A 208 -16.37 4.02 -23.50
N ASP A 209 -16.25 4.38 -24.78
CA ASP A 209 -15.43 5.51 -25.24
C ASP A 209 -16.16 6.87 -25.18
N ALA A 210 -17.28 6.94 -24.44
CA ALA A 210 -18.12 8.15 -24.36
C ALA A 210 -17.34 9.40 -23.88
N ILE A 211 -16.28 9.23 -23.09
CA ILE A 211 -15.41 10.32 -22.64
C ILE A 211 -14.79 11.08 -23.82
N LEU A 212 -14.47 10.39 -24.92
CA LEU A 212 -13.85 11.00 -26.08
C LEU A 212 -14.71 12.10 -26.72
N GLN A 213 -16.03 12.07 -26.52
CA GLN A 213 -16.95 13.11 -26.99
C GLN A 213 -17.18 14.23 -25.97
N LYS A 214 -16.84 13.99 -24.70
CA LYS A 214 -17.09 14.93 -23.59
C LYS A 214 -15.91 15.85 -23.30
N LEU A 215 -14.68 15.46 -23.72
CA LEU A 215 -13.47 16.25 -23.44
C LEU A 215 -13.40 17.51 -24.29
N THR A 216 -13.06 18.61 -23.64
CA THR A 216 -12.95 19.96 -24.21
C THR A 216 -11.63 20.64 -23.82
N ALA A 217 -11.34 21.78 -24.46
CA ALA A 217 -10.22 22.65 -24.09
C ALA A 217 -10.28 23.04 -22.59
N GLY A 218 -9.15 22.96 -21.91
CA GLY A 218 -9.02 23.25 -20.47
C GLY A 218 -9.15 22.02 -19.56
N ASP A 219 -9.68 20.89 -20.06
CA ASP A 219 -9.75 19.67 -19.28
C ASP A 219 -8.34 19.15 -18.91
N THR A 220 -8.25 18.51 -17.76
CA THR A 220 -7.07 17.76 -17.32
C THR A 220 -7.44 16.30 -17.17
N ILE A 221 -6.70 15.42 -17.84
CA ILE A 221 -6.94 13.98 -17.82
C ILE A 221 -5.72 13.20 -17.33
N ALA A 222 -5.96 12.14 -16.59
CA ALA A 222 -5.02 11.05 -16.43
C ALA A 222 -5.40 9.94 -17.38
N PHE A 223 -4.43 9.33 -18.10
CA PHE A 223 -4.69 8.22 -18.99
C PHE A 223 -3.62 7.15 -18.93
N ASP A 224 -3.99 5.96 -19.32
CA ASP A 224 -3.14 4.77 -19.31
C ASP A 224 -3.51 3.85 -20.46
N TYR A 225 -2.58 2.97 -20.88
CA TYR A 225 -2.77 1.97 -21.90
C TYR A 225 -2.55 0.57 -21.39
N GLU A 226 -3.45 -0.35 -21.76
CA GLU A 226 -3.14 -1.76 -21.70
C GLU A 226 -2.65 -2.23 -23.06
N THR A 227 -1.51 -2.89 -23.09
CA THR A 227 -0.78 -3.23 -24.30
C THR A 227 -0.43 -4.71 -24.36
N THR A 228 -0.21 -5.22 -25.56
CA THR A 228 0.16 -6.63 -25.78
C THR A 228 1.60 -6.96 -25.39
N GLY A 229 2.35 -6.02 -24.82
CA GLY A 229 3.73 -6.21 -24.35
C GLY A 229 4.41 -4.89 -24.04
N LEU A 230 5.67 -4.94 -23.67
CA LEU A 230 6.42 -3.77 -23.16
C LEU A 230 7.05 -2.89 -24.26
N LYS A 231 7.26 -3.43 -25.47
CA LYS A 231 8.02 -2.77 -26.52
C LYS A 231 7.19 -2.58 -27.79
N PRO A 232 6.73 -1.36 -28.08
CA PRO A 232 5.84 -1.10 -29.21
C PRO A 232 6.49 -1.39 -30.59
N ASP A 233 7.83 -1.44 -30.65
CA ASP A 233 8.56 -1.66 -31.91
C ASP A 233 8.61 -3.12 -32.35
N ASN A 234 8.25 -4.06 -31.47
CA ASN A 234 8.24 -5.48 -31.80
C ASN A 234 7.02 -5.85 -32.65
N SER A 235 7.18 -6.81 -33.54
CA SER A 235 6.12 -7.30 -34.40
C SER A 235 4.96 -7.89 -33.59
N GLY A 236 3.72 -7.58 -33.99
CA GLY A 236 2.52 -8.10 -33.34
C GLY A 236 2.06 -7.32 -32.10
N HIS A 237 2.87 -6.35 -31.64
CA HIS A 237 2.49 -5.53 -30.50
C HIS A 237 1.49 -4.43 -30.89
N ARG A 238 0.54 -4.16 -30.00
CA ARG A 238 -0.49 -3.12 -30.19
C ARG A 238 -1.00 -2.58 -28.85
N ILE A 239 -1.57 -1.40 -28.87
CA ILE A 239 -2.43 -0.91 -27.80
C ILE A 239 -3.73 -1.71 -27.87
N TYR A 240 -4.15 -2.30 -26.75
CA TYR A 240 -5.35 -3.11 -26.67
C TYR A 240 -6.53 -2.29 -26.14
N SER A 241 -6.33 -1.60 -25.01
CA SER A 241 -7.31 -0.68 -24.44
C SER A 241 -6.64 0.63 -23.99
N ALA A 242 -7.46 1.64 -23.82
CA ALA A 242 -7.08 2.91 -23.21
C ALA A 242 -8.06 3.26 -22.12
N SER A 243 -7.56 3.86 -21.05
CA SER A 243 -8.38 4.39 -19.97
C SER A 243 -8.13 5.87 -19.76
N ILE A 244 -9.17 6.61 -19.38
CA ILE A 244 -9.13 8.06 -19.18
C ILE A 244 -9.95 8.41 -17.95
N TYR A 245 -9.33 9.16 -17.04
CA TYR A 245 -10.00 9.82 -15.96
C TYR A 245 -9.87 11.34 -16.11
N ARG A 246 -10.99 12.06 -16.24
CA ARG A 246 -11.00 13.52 -16.19
C ARG A 246 -11.00 13.94 -14.71
N LEU A 247 -10.05 14.78 -14.33
CA LEU A 247 -9.93 15.24 -12.95
C LEU A 247 -11.22 15.91 -12.46
N GLY A 248 -11.69 15.45 -11.30
CA GLY A 248 -12.89 15.97 -10.67
C GLY A 248 -14.19 15.25 -11.07
N ASP A 249 -14.16 14.32 -12.02
CA ASP A 249 -15.32 13.51 -12.36
C ASP A 249 -15.58 12.41 -11.32
N ASP A 250 -16.81 11.93 -11.28
CA ASP A 250 -17.22 10.75 -10.50
C ASP A 250 -17.08 9.44 -11.29
N THR A 251 -16.59 9.51 -12.51
CA THR A 251 -16.53 8.39 -13.47
C THR A 251 -15.16 8.32 -14.13
N ALA A 252 -14.56 7.13 -14.13
CA ALA A 252 -13.40 6.79 -14.95
C ALA A 252 -13.85 5.93 -16.14
N TYR A 253 -13.22 6.13 -17.29
CA TYR A 253 -13.59 5.49 -18.54
C TYR A 253 -12.48 4.57 -19.02
N SER A 254 -12.85 3.41 -19.55
CA SER A 254 -11.90 2.49 -20.16
C SER A 254 -12.55 1.77 -21.35
N PHE A 255 -11.84 1.69 -22.47
CA PHE A 255 -12.41 1.18 -23.71
C PHE A 255 -11.36 0.48 -24.58
N LEU A 256 -11.80 -0.46 -25.40
CA LEU A 256 -10.94 -1.07 -26.41
C LEU A 256 -10.58 -0.03 -27.49
N VAL A 257 -9.30 0.02 -27.86
CA VAL A 257 -8.85 0.89 -28.97
C VAL A 257 -9.18 0.22 -30.30
N THR A 258 -10.02 0.89 -31.08
CA THR A 258 -10.54 0.42 -32.37
C THR A 258 -10.32 1.45 -33.46
N LYS A 259 -10.54 1.05 -34.72
CA LYS A 259 -10.52 2.01 -35.84
C LYS A 259 -11.57 3.11 -35.70
N ALA A 260 -12.71 2.83 -35.05
CA ALA A 260 -13.81 3.77 -34.90
C ALA A 260 -13.46 4.92 -33.93
N ASN A 261 -12.71 4.67 -32.87
CA ASN A 261 -12.38 5.67 -31.82
C ASN A 261 -10.95 6.23 -31.92
N CYS A 262 -10.08 5.59 -32.73
CA CYS A 262 -8.67 5.93 -32.83
C CYS A 262 -8.44 7.40 -33.23
N GLU A 263 -9.14 7.93 -34.21
CA GLU A 263 -8.93 9.31 -34.69
C GLU A 263 -9.35 10.34 -33.62
N ARG A 264 -10.39 10.07 -32.85
CA ARG A 264 -10.80 10.96 -31.78
C ARG A 264 -9.80 10.92 -30.62
N LEU A 265 -9.31 9.72 -30.27
CA LEU A 265 -8.26 9.56 -29.24
C LEU A 265 -6.97 10.32 -29.67
N LYS A 266 -6.54 10.20 -30.91
CA LYS A 266 -5.41 10.97 -31.49
C LYS A 266 -5.61 12.47 -31.33
N ALA A 267 -6.79 12.99 -31.70
CA ALA A 267 -7.10 14.42 -31.60
C ALA A 267 -6.95 14.90 -30.12
N ILE A 268 -7.45 14.15 -29.16
CA ILE A 268 -7.32 14.46 -27.73
C ILE A 268 -5.85 14.46 -27.32
N LEU A 269 -5.09 13.42 -27.66
CA LEU A 269 -3.69 13.29 -27.27
C LEU A 269 -2.80 14.36 -27.93
N SER A 270 -3.11 14.78 -29.16
CA SER A 270 -2.38 15.84 -29.87
C SER A 270 -2.73 17.26 -29.39
N SER A 271 -3.84 17.44 -28.68
CA SER A 271 -4.28 18.76 -28.21
C SER A 271 -3.34 19.30 -27.13
N ARG A 272 -2.91 20.56 -27.25
CA ARG A 272 -2.18 21.30 -26.21
C ARG A 272 -3.10 21.88 -25.14
N GLU A 273 -4.37 22.02 -25.45
CA GLU A 273 -5.36 22.64 -24.57
C GLU A 273 -5.91 21.65 -23.55
N ILE A 274 -5.90 20.35 -23.84
CA ILE A 274 -6.20 19.30 -22.89
C ILE A 274 -4.89 18.91 -22.19
N LYS A 275 -4.83 19.00 -20.86
CA LYS A 275 -3.66 18.63 -20.07
C LYS A 275 -3.61 17.12 -19.79
N LYS A 276 -2.43 16.52 -19.85
CA LYS A 276 -2.25 15.07 -19.68
C LYS A 276 -1.35 14.76 -18.49
N ILE A 277 -1.73 13.70 -17.81
CA ILE A 277 -1.04 13.07 -16.68
C ILE A 277 -0.93 11.59 -17.03
N ALA A 278 0.21 10.97 -16.73
CA ALA A 278 0.35 9.52 -16.76
C ALA A 278 1.30 9.04 -15.67
N HIS A 279 1.36 7.72 -15.49
CA HIS A 279 2.35 7.08 -14.66
C HIS A 279 3.46 6.49 -15.52
N ASN A 280 4.66 7.10 -15.52
CA ASN A 280 5.77 6.77 -16.42
C ASN A 280 5.48 7.15 -17.88
N ILE A 281 5.29 8.45 -18.12
CA ILE A 281 4.98 9.08 -19.42
C ILE A 281 5.75 8.47 -20.61
N LYS A 282 6.96 7.98 -20.42
CA LYS A 282 7.77 7.37 -21.48
C LYS A 282 7.09 6.17 -22.12
N MET A 283 6.29 5.43 -21.36
CA MET A 283 5.53 4.29 -21.87
C MET A 283 4.44 4.77 -22.83
N GLU A 284 3.57 5.66 -22.37
CA GLU A 284 2.44 6.20 -23.15
C GLU A 284 2.91 6.96 -24.37
N GLU A 285 3.96 7.76 -24.25
CA GLU A 285 4.54 8.52 -25.37
C GLU A 285 5.10 7.60 -26.46
N ARG A 286 5.85 6.53 -26.07
CA ARG A 286 6.41 5.59 -27.04
C ARG A 286 5.32 4.82 -27.78
N TRP A 287 4.31 4.33 -27.06
CA TRP A 287 3.19 3.62 -27.65
C TRP A 287 2.37 4.51 -28.57
N THR A 288 2.08 5.75 -28.16
CA THR A 288 1.36 6.73 -28.96
C THR A 288 2.11 7.05 -30.26
N ARG A 289 3.42 7.31 -30.19
CA ARG A 289 4.23 7.57 -31.38
C ARG A 289 4.24 6.40 -32.34
N LYS A 290 4.42 5.19 -31.84
CA LYS A 290 4.51 4.00 -32.68
C LYS A 290 3.17 3.62 -33.32
N MET A 291 2.09 3.63 -32.55
CA MET A 291 0.79 3.13 -33.00
C MET A 291 0.00 4.19 -33.76
N PHE A 292 0.13 5.45 -33.40
CA PHE A 292 -0.68 6.54 -33.97
C PHE A 292 0.12 7.52 -34.83
N GLY A 293 1.44 7.47 -34.84
CA GLY A 293 2.30 8.37 -35.62
C GLY A 293 2.32 9.81 -35.10
N ILE A 294 1.87 10.06 -33.87
CA ILE A 294 1.81 11.38 -33.24
C ILE A 294 2.56 11.40 -31.94
N GLY A 295 2.99 12.60 -31.48
CA GLY A 295 3.40 12.82 -30.10
C GLY A 295 2.23 13.27 -29.24
N VAL A 296 2.27 12.98 -27.95
CA VAL A 296 1.31 13.51 -26.98
C VAL A 296 1.70 14.94 -26.62
N ASN A 297 0.75 15.86 -26.70
CA ASN A 297 0.94 17.26 -26.31
C ASN A 297 0.22 17.57 -24.99
N GLY A 298 0.68 18.61 -24.29
CA GLY A 298 0.03 19.05 -23.06
C GLY A 298 0.35 18.21 -21.84
N TRP A 299 1.47 17.50 -21.81
CA TRP A 299 1.98 16.84 -20.61
C TRP A 299 2.21 17.84 -19.49
N ILE A 300 1.67 17.56 -18.31
CA ILE A 300 1.88 18.39 -17.12
C ILE A 300 2.49 17.63 -15.94
N TRP A 301 2.32 16.30 -15.87
CA TRP A 301 2.79 15.52 -14.72
C TRP A 301 3.04 14.06 -15.08
N ASP A 302 4.14 13.55 -14.50
CA ASP A 302 4.47 12.11 -14.43
C ASP A 302 4.41 11.67 -12.97
N THR A 303 3.41 10.86 -12.61
CA THR A 303 3.23 10.43 -11.22
C THR A 303 4.31 9.45 -10.74
N CYS A 304 5.01 8.77 -11.65
CA CYS A 304 6.18 7.95 -11.32
C CYS A 304 7.37 8.84 -10.89
N LEU A 305 7.65 9.90 -11.65
CA LEU A 305 8.67 10.89 -11.29
C LEU A 305 8.28 11.68 -10.03
N GLY A 306 7.02 12.08 -9.91
CA GLY A 306 6.50 12.75 -8.72
C GLY A 306 6.72 11.92 -7.45
N ALA A 307 6.43 10.62 -7.50
CA ALA A 307 6.70 9.71 -6.38
C ALA A 307 8.20 9.64 -6.05
N HIS A 308 9.06 9.59 -7.06
CA HIS A 308 10.52 9.58 -6.87
C HIS A 308 11.05 10.88 -6.26
N CYS A 309 10.51 12.03 -6.66
CA CYS A 309 10.87 13.33 -6.07
C CYS A 309 10.44 13.46 -4.60
N ILE A 310 9.33 12.83 -4.21
CA ILE A 310 8.86 12.81 -2.83
C ILE A 310 9.70 11.87 -1.97
N ASN A 311 9.98 10.66 -2.47
CA ASN A 311 10.77 9.64 -1.79
C ASN A 311 11.53 8.80 -2.83
N SER A 312 12.86 8.94 -2.86
CA SER A 312 13.74 8.26 -3.82
C SER A 312 14.10 6.82 -3.46
N THR A 313 13.55 6.26 -2.38
CA THR A 313 13.79 4.87 -1.97
C THR A 313 13.45 3.91 -3.12
N ARG A 314 14.38 2.99 -3.41
CA ARG A 314 14.21 2.02 -4.49
C ARG A 314 12.92 1.20 -4.32
N GLY A 315 12.12 1.13 -5.38
CA GLY A 315 10.84 0.41 -5.39
C GLY A 315 9.62 1.24 -5.01
N ASN A 316 9.84 2.50 -4.55
CA ASN A 316 8.75 3.39 -4.14
C ASN A 316 7.85 3.85 -5.31
N SER A 317 8.40 4.04 -6.51
CA SER A 317 7.71 4.77 -7.58
C SER A 317 6.68 3.95 -8.40
N GLY A 318 6.50 2.66 -8.15
CA GLY A 318 5.54 1.84 -8.91
C GLY A 318 4.09 2.18 -8.57
N LEU A 319 3.20 2.24 -9.60
CA LEU A 319 1.80 2.67 -9.43
C LEU A 319 1.07 1.87 -8.35
N LYS A 320 1.13 0.54 -8.38
CA LYS A 320 0.43 -0.33 -7.41
C LYS A 320 0.88 -0.06 -5.97
N PHE A 321 2.18 0.12 -5.75
CA PHE A 321 2.70 0.46 -4.43
C PHE A 321 2.24 1.86 -4.00
N GLN A 322 2.28 2.84 -4.90
CA GLN A 322 1.78 4.19 -4.63
C GLN A 322 0.28 4.20 -4.33
N VAL A 323 -0.52 3.39 -5.04
CA VAL A 323 -1.95 3.24 -4.77
C VAL A 323 -2.17 2.63 -3.39
N LEU A 324 -1.44 1.59 -3.04
CA LEU A 324 -1.53 0.95 -1.72
C LEU A 324 -1.19 1.93 -0.60
N VAL A 325 -0.03 2.60 -0.64
CA VAL A 325 0.41 3.44 0.47
C VAL A 325 -0.36 4.76 0.59
N ASN A 326 -0.96 5.26 -0.49
CA ASN A 326 -1.70 6.51 -0.48
C ASN A 326 -3.21 6.35 -0.36
N PHE A 327 -3.78 5.25 -0.88
CA PHE A 327 -5.23 5.04 -0.96
C PHE A 327 -5.68 3.71 -0.35
N GLY A 328 -4.73 2.87 0.10
CA GLY A 328 -5.00 1.64 0.84
C GLY A 328 -5.62 0.52 0.02
N ARG A 329 -5.50 0.54 -1.30
CA ARG A 329 -6.06 -0.46 -2.20
C ARG A 329 -4.96 -1.31 -2.87
N ASP A 330 -5.10 -2.62 -2.78
CA ASP A 330 -4.06 -3.60 -3.19
C ASP A 330 -4.58 -4.72 -4.10
N ASP A 331 -5.89 -4.83 -4.31
CA ASP A 331 -6.52 -6.01 -4.86
C ASP A 331 -7.05 -5.88 -6.30
N TYR A 332 -7.11 -4.65 -6.84
CA TYR A 332 -7.77 -4.37 -8.10
C TYR A 332 -7.04 -4.91 -9.35
N SER A 333 -5.77 -5.32 -9.25
CA SER A 333 -5.00 -5.89 -10.36
C SER A 333 -5.01 -7.42 -10.42
N LYS A 334 -5.40 -8.10 -9.33
CA LYS A 334 -5.25 -9.55 -9.18
C LYS A 334 -5.97 -10.38 -10.25
N SER A 335 -7.13 -9.92 -10.72
CA SER A 335 -7.92 -10.62 -11.73
C SER A 335 -7.29 -10.58 -13.13
N VAL A 336 -6.42 -9.60 -13.41
CA VAL A 336 -5.86 -9.36 -14.74
C VAL A 336 -4.37 -9.65 -14.85
N GLU A 337 -3.65 -9.64 -13.73
CA GLU A 337 -2.19 -9.68 -13.68
C GLU A 337 -1.59 -10.87 -14.45
N GLN A 338 -2.19 -12.06 -14.35
CA GLN A 338 -1.74 -13.26 -15.06
C GLN A 338 -1.76 -13.12 -16.59
N TYR A 339 -2.54 -12.19 -17.14
CA TYR A 339 -2.67 -11.97 -18.58
C TYR A 339 -1.76 -10.86 -19.09
N LEU A 340 -1.24 -10.01 -18.20
CA LEU A 340 -0.44 -8.83 -18.55
C LEU A 340 1.06 -9.11 -18.62
N HIS A 341 1.51 -10.24 -18.06
CA HIS A 341 2.92 -10.64 -18.11
C HIS A 341 3.24 -11.47 -19.35
N ALA A 342 4.32 -11.13 -20.03
CA ALA A 342 4.91 -11.95 -21.08
C ALA A 342 6.11 -12.73 -20.52
N GLU A 343 6.38 -13.94 -21.04
CA GLU A 343 7.52 -14.76 -20.62
C GLU A 343 8.88 -14.08 -20.82
N THR A 344 8.96 -13.19 -21.81
CA THR A 344 10.18 -12.41 -22.11
C THR A 344 9.84 -10.94 -22.30
N SER A 345 10.83 -10.06 -22.14
CA SER A 345 10.65 -8.61 -22.36
C SER A 345 10.26 -8.21 -23.79
N ASN A 346 10.41 -9.11 -24.76
CA ASN A 346 10.04 -8.94 -26.15
C ASN A 346 8.78 -9.72 -26.54
N GLY A 347 8.26 -10.54 -25.63
CA GLY A 347 7.12 -11.41 -25.86
C GLY A 347 5.79 -10.66 -25.88
N VAL A 348 4.81 -11.24 -26.57
CA VAL A 348 3.41 -10.84 -26.49
C VAL A 348 2.82 -11.50 -25.25
N ASN A 349 2.10 -10.74 -24.44
CA ASN A 349 1.37 -11.25 -23.28
C ASN A 349 0.02 -11.87 -23.68
N ALA A 350 -0.68 -12.41 -22.70
CA ALA A 350 -1.95 -13.11 -22.92
C ALA A 350 -3.18 -12.19 -22.75
N ILE A 351 -3.04 -10.87 -22.92
CA ILE A 351 -4.10 -9.88 -22.68
C ILE A 351 -5.41 -10.19 -23.45
N HIS A 352 -5.29 -10.81 -24.64
CA HIS A 352 -6.43 -11.20 -25.45
C HIS A 352 -7.29 -12.31 -24.81
N ASN A 353 -6.76 -13.03 -23.83
CA ASN A 353 -7.46 -14.04 -23.04
C ASN A 353 -8.08 -13.46 -21.77
N CYS A 354 -7.76 -12.21 -21.43
CA CYS A 354 -8.31 -11.56 -20.25
C CYS A 354 -9.81 -11.27 -20.47
N PRO A 355 -10.69 -11.55 -19.48
CA PRO A 355 -12.08 -11.09 -19.56
C PRO A 355 -12.12 -9.58 -19.76
N ILE A 356 -12.84 -9.13 -20.80
CA ILE A 356 -12.83 -7.73 -21.23
C ILE A 356 -13.29 -6.81 -20.11
N ASP A 357 -14.37 -7.16 -19.42
CA ASP A 357 -14.90 -6.33 -18.32
C ASP A 357 -13.88 -6.15 -17.20
N SER A 358 -13.18 -7.22 -16.82
CA SER A 358 -12.11 -7.15 -15.80
C SER A 358 -10.94 -6.29 -16.24
N LEU A 359 -10.53 -6.37 -17.53
CA LEU A 359 -9.45 -5.57 -18.07
C LEU A 359 -9.82 -4.08 -18.12
N LEU A 360 -11.03 -3.76 -18.57
CA LEU A 360 -11.50 -2.38 -18.67
C LEU A 360 -11.73 -1.78 -17.27
N GLU A 361 -12.26 -2.54 -16.33
CA GLU A 361 -12.37 -2.09 -14.95
C GLU A 361 -11.00 -1.79 -14.36
N TYR A 362 -10.02 -2.67 -14.56
CA TYR A 362 -8.65 -2.49 -14.11
C TYR A 362 -8.01 -1.21 -14.67
N GLY A 363 -8.07 -0.99 -16.00
CA GLY A 363 -7.54 0.23 -16.63
C GLY A 363 -8.22 1.50 -16.10
N ALA A 364 -9.54 1.49 -15.89
CA ALA A 364 -10.25 2.62 -15.29
C ALA A 364 -9.73 2.98 -13.89
N TRP A 365 -9.44 1.98 -13.05
CA TRP A 365 -8.83 2.20 -11.74
C TRP A 365 -7.41 2.76 -11.86
N ASP A 366 -6.59 2.31 -12.80
CA ASP A 366 -5.23 2.82 -13.00
C ASP A 366 -5.25 4.31 -13.38
N SER A 367 -6.07 4.72 -14.34
CA SER A 367 -6.21 6.13 -14.72
C SER A 367 -6.78 6.99 -13.59
N TYR A 368 -7.76 6.49 -12.82
CA TYR A 368 -8.31 7.18 -11.65
C TYR A 368 -7.26 7.44 -10.58
N TYR A 369 -6.57 6.38 -10.15
CA TYR A 369 -5.53 6.54 -9.13
C TYR A 369 -4.33 7.35 -9.60
N CYS A 370 -3.99 7.29 -10.88
CA CYS A 370 -2.99 8.17 -11.47
C CYS A 370 -3.40 9.66 -11.31
N GLY A 371 -4.66 9.99 -11.54
CA GLY A 371 -5.20 11.33 -11.33
C GLY A 371 -5.18 11.77 -9.86
N LEU A 372 -5.58 10.89 -8.94
CA LEU A 372 -5.54 11.19 -7.50
C LEU A 372 -4.10 11.34 -6.98
N LEU A 373 -3.16 10.52 -7.49
CA LEU A 373 -1.74 10.66 -7.16
C LEU A 373 -1.18 12.00 -7.58
N TYR A 374 -1.52 12.48 -8.77
CA TYR A 374 -1.14 13.82 -9.21
C TYR A 374 -1.57 14.88 -8.21
N LEU A 375 -2.83 14.89 -7.80
CA LEU A 375 -3.35 15.91 -6.86
C LEU A 375 -2.56 15.89 -5.55
N LYS A 376 -2.35 14.71 -4.99
CA LYS A 376 -1.60 14.54 -3.73
C LYS A 376 -0.12 14.93 -3.86
N GLN A 377 0.53 14.51 -4.94
CA GLN A 377 1.94 14.81 -5.20
C GLN A 377 2.16 16.30 -5.46
N TYR A 378 1.25 16.93 -6.20
CA TYR A 378 1.29 18.35 -6.48
C TYR A 378 1.19 19.18 -5.19
N GLU A 379 0.28 18.82 -4.28
CA GLU A 379 0.15 19.45 -2.97
C GLU A 379 1.45 19.34 -2.15
N ILE A 380 2.01 18.13 -2.04
CA ILE A 380 3.24 17.86 -1.27
C ILE A 380 4.43 18.64 -1.85
N LEU A 381 4.63 18.58 -3.16
CA LEU A 381 5.80 19.22 -3.79
C LEU A 381 5.66 20.74 -3.82
N SER A 382 4.45 21.27 -4.06
CA SER A 382 4.20 22.72 -4.00
C SER A 382 4.41 23.28 -2.59
N SER A 383 3.99 22.55 -1.54
CA SER A 383 4.24 22.99 -0.15
C SER A 383 5.73 23.02 0.18
N ARG A 384 6.52 22.05 -0.32
CA ARG A 384 7.99 22.06 -0.15
C ARG A 384 8.66 23.23 -0.85
N VAL A 385 8.26 23.55 -2.09
CA VAL A 385 8.79 24.70 -2.83
C VAL A 385 8.48 26.00 -2.08
N ASN A 386 7.25 26.19 -1.63
CA ASN A 386 6.87 27.38 -0.86
C ASN A 386 7.64 27.52 0.47
N SER A 387 7.99 26.40 1.12
CA SER A 387 8.75 26.41 2.39
C SER A 387 10.20 26.84 2.25
N ILE A 388 10.79 26.73 1.05
CA ILE A 388 12.17 27.16 0.75
C ILE A 388 12.25 28.54 0.09
N GLY A 389 11.09 29.22 -0.04
CA GLY A 389 11.04 30.61 -0.50
C GLY A 389 11.40 30.83 -1.97
N LEU A 390 11.19 29.81 -2.84
CA LEU A 390 11.34 29.89 -4.29
C LEU A 390 10.01 30.19 -4.97
#